data_2ef011e4d1aca1516ad338909708eb8a
#
_entry.id   2ef011e4d1aca1516ad338909708eb8a
#
_cell.length_a   1.000
_cell.length_b   1.000
_cell.length_c   1.000
_cell.angle_alpha   90.00
_cell.angle_beta   90.00
_cell.angle_gamma   90.00
#
_symmetry.space_group_name_H-M   'P 1'
#
loop_
_entity.id
_entity.type
_entity.pdbx_description
1 polymer ?
#
loop_
_entity_poly.entity_id
_entity_poly.type
_entity_poly.pdbx_seq_one_letter_code
_entity_poly.pdbx_strand_id
1 'polypeptide(L)'
;MWWTGVQAEHNQIEARQSVSWSDPARSGNVTVAKAQQGDPPVQPQSATEGELIAQVYIPRFGGQWERNLVEGTDLTQLNKHGLGHYTDSQMPGQIGNFAFAGHRNGYGQPLGDVDKLQEGDPIIIRTQDYWYVYHYTSYKIVLPTQTEVVAANPENPGAAPTKRMLTMTTCEPKYSTPTHRWISYAEFSYWAKVADGIPQELASQNANGTVKFVNNEQSSFLSSIDTLKPWIFGALAAYVIIFISAAVAWRWPYLADVRAGRRKKADFSLYGSLVRLQPGVLPIRLLLVLLLVFAAAASCFEWLFPWAASTIPMLQEMSNYTAI
;
A
#
# COMPACT_ATOMS: atom_id res chain seq x y z
N MET A 1 5.61 6.15 -7.61
CA MET A 1 5.00 4.84 -7.27
C MET A 1 5.53 4.27 -5.95
N TRP A 2 6.85 4.10 -5.74
CA TRP A 2 7.37 3.56 -4.47
C TRP A 2 6.95 4.38 -3.24
N TRP A 3 7.13 5.69 -3.26
CA TRP A 3 6.80 6.57 -2.13
C TRP A 3 5.29 6.62 -1.85
N THR A 4 4.45 6.66 -2.88
CA THR A 4 2.99 6.57 -2.72
C THR A 4 2.55 5.23 -2.12
N GLY A 5 3.29 4.15 -2.39
CA GLY A 5 3.07 2.85 -1.75
C GLY A 5 3.40 2.87 -0.26
N VAL A 6 4.53 3.49 0.12
CA VAL A 6 4.92 3.66 1.54
C VAL A 6 3.88 4.49 2.31
N GLN A 7 3.40 5.58 1.72
CA GLN A 7 2.34 6.41 2.33
C GLN A 7 1.02 5.65 2.46
N ALA A 8 0.63 4.89 1.44
CA ALA A 8 -0.58 4.06 1.51
C ALA A 8 -0.48 2.98 2.60
N GLU A 9 0.68 2.36 2.78
CA GLU A 9 0.92 1.39 3.86
C GLU A 9 0.85 2.06 5.24
N HIS A 10 1.47 3.23 5.40
CA HIS A 10 1.39 4.02 6.64
C HIS A 10 -0.06 4.33 7.01
N ASN A 11 -0.85 4.86 6.07
CA ASN A 11 -2.27 5.18 6.29
C ASN A 11 -3.09 3.92 6.70
N GLN A 12 -2.77 2.75 6.13
CA GLN A 12 -3.43 1.51 6.49
C GLN A 12 -3.09 1.07 7.92
N ILE A 13 -1.83 1.22 8.34
CA ILE A 13 -1.40 0.93 9.73
C ILE A 13 -2.10 1.87 10.70
N GLU A 14 -2.13 3.16 10.42
CA GLU A 14 -2.80 4.17 11.25
C GLU A 14 -4.31 3.88 11.39
N ALA A 15 -4.98 3.56 10.27
CA ALA A 15 -6.40 3.20 10.29
C ALA A 15 -6.68 1.95 11.15
N ARG A 16 -5.80 0.94 11.10
CA ARG A 16 -5.93 -0.24 11.98
C ARG A 16 -5.71 0.07 13.45
N GLN A 17 -4.82 1.00 13.76
CA GLN A 17 -4.57 1.44 15.14
C GLN A 17 -5.70 2.30 15.71
N SER A 18 -6.46 2.98 14.86
CA SER A 18 -7.60 3.82 15.27
C SER A 18 -8.84 3.02 15.70
N VAL A 19 -8.94 1.76 15.30
CA VAL A 19 -10.05 0.87 15.66
C VAL A 19 -9.65 -0.04 16.83
N SER A 20 -10.59 -0.27 17.75
CA SER A 20 -10.38 -1.13 18.94
C SER A 20 -10.64 -2.61 18.66
N TRP A 21 -10.20 -3.10 17.49
CA TRP A 21 -10.38 -4.52 17.16
C TRP A 21 -9.39 -5.38 17.95
N SER A 22 -9.90 -6.49 18.50
CA SER A 22 -9.02 -7.48 19.14
C SER A 22 -8.08 -8.09 18.10
N ASP A 23 -6.80 -8.21 18.44
CA ASP A 23 -5.83 -8.90 17.58
C ASP A 23 -5.44 -10.23 18.20
N PRO A 24 -6.01 -11.35 17.76
CA PRO A 24 -5.68 -12.67 18.30
C PRO A 24 -4.22 -13.07 18.03
N ALA A 25 -3.57 -12.46 17.04
CA ALA A 25 -2.18 -12.73 16.72
C ALA A 25 -1.19 -12.10 17.73
N ARG A 26 -1.59 -11.02 18.41
CA ARG A 26 -0.76 -10.34 19.44
C ARG A 26 -0.74 -11.04 20.78
N SER A 27 -1.64 -11.98 21.03
CA SER A 27 -1.77 -12.66 22.33
C SER A 27 -0.70 -13.71 22.64
N GLY A 28 0.25 -13.94 21.75
CA GLY A 28 1.39 -14.86 21.96
C GLY A 28 1.07 -16.35 21.77
N ASN A 29 -0.15 -16.77 22.05
CA ASN A 29 -0.66 -18.13 21.79
C ASN A 29 -1.79 -18.06 20.78
N VAL A 30 -1.44 -18.26 19.52
CA VAL A 30 -2.41 -18.27 18.42
C VAL A 30 -3.04 -19.65 18.37
N THR A 31 -4.36 -19.70 18.38
CA THR A 31 -5.15 -20.94 18.16
C THR A 31 -5.77 -20.91 16.77
N VAL A 32 -6.00 -22.10 16.21
CA VAL A 32 -6.77 -22.20 14.97
C VAL A 32 -8.25 -22.12 15.33
N ALA A 33 -8.94 -21.14 14.75
CA ALA A 33 -10.38 -20.95 14.97
C ALA A 33 -11.18 -22.09 14.34
N LYS A 34 -12.24 -22.51 15.02
CA LYS A 34 -13.11 -23.59 14.53
C LYS A 34 -13.94 -23.06 13.34
N ALA A 35 -13.79 -23.70 12.19
CA ALA A 35 -14.64 -23.45 11.02
C ALA A 35 -16.12 -23.72 11.33
N GLN A 36 -16.97 -22.74 11.08
CA GLN A 36 -18.42 -22.84 11.23
C GLN A 36 -19.04 -22.96 9.85
N GLN A 37 -19.92 -23.94 9.71
CA GLN A 37 -20.73 -24.14 8.50
C GLN A 37 -22.10 -23.48 8.70
N GLY A 38 -22.77 -23.17 7.59
CA GLY A 38 -24.10 -22.56 7.62
C GLY A 38 -24.07 -21.04 7.54
N ASP A 39 -25.16 -20.41 7.96
CA ASP A 39 -25.32 -18.95 7.79
C ASP A 39 -24.39 -18.17 8.71
N PRO A 40 -23.50 -17.37 8.14
CA PRO A 40 -22.64 -16.48 8.92
C PRO A 40 -23.46 -15.36 9.58
N PRO A 41 -22.96 -14.79 10.69
CA PRO A 41 -23.55 -13.60 11.28
C PRO A 41 -23.68 -12.45 10.27
N VAL A 42 -24.78 -11.72 10.34
CA VAL A 42 -25.04 -10.57 9.46
C VAL A 42 -24.20 -9.40 9.91
N GLN A 43 -23.44 -8.81 8.98
CA GLN A 43 -22.69 -7.59 9.22
C GLN A 43 -23.60 -6.36 9.06
N PRO A 44 -23.34 -5.25 9.80
CA PRO A 44 -23.99 -3.97 9.53
C PRO A 44 -23.78 -3.54 8.07
N GLN A 45 -24.84 -3.09 7.42
CA GLN A 45 -24.79 -2.70 6.01
C GLN A 45 -24.37 -1.24 5.78
N SER A 46 -24.47 -0.41 6.79
CA SER A 46 -24.15 1.01 6.63
C SER A 46 -22.80 1.33 7.25
N ALA A 47 -21.79 1.45 6.44
CA ALA A 47 -20.55 2.07 6.82
C ALA A 47 -20.48 3.48 6.20
N THR A 48 -19.84 4.40 6.90
CA THR A 48 -19.53 5.71 6.37
C THR A 48 -18.39 5.59 5.37
N GLU A 49 -18.43 6.35 4.29
CA GLU A 49 -17.37 6.37 3.29
C GLU A 49 -15.99 6.60 3.94
N GLY A 50 -15.03 5.75 3.58
CA GLY A 50 -13.69 5.71 4.17
C GLY A 50 -13.57 4.98 5.52
N GLU A 51 -14.68 4.53 6.11
CA GLU A 51 -14.66 3.72 7.33
C GLU A 51 -14.05 2.33 7.08
N LEU A 52 -13.20 1.88 8.00
CA LEU A 52 -12.60 0.55 7.95
C LEU A 52 -13.68 -0.50 8.25
N ILE A 53 -14.04 -1.32 7.26
CA ILE A 53 -15.05 -2.37 7.40
C ILE A 53 -14.46 -3.76 7.54
N ALA A 54 -13.26 -3.99 6.97
CA ALA A 54 -12.60 -5.28 7.04
C ALA A 54 -11.08 -5.17 6.80
N GLN A 55 -10.39 -6.26 7.07
CA GLN A 55 -9.04 -6.55 6.62
C GLN A 55 -9.07 -7.75 5.68
N VAL A 56 -8.32 -7.71 4.60
CA VAL A 56 -8.26 -8.76 3.59
C VAL A 56 -6.91 -9.42 3.62
N TYR A 57 -6.88 -10.74 3.64
CA TYR A 57 -5.68 -11.58 3.61
C TYR A 57 -5.74 -12.50 2.41
N ILE A 58 -4.68 -12.50 1.61
CA ILE A 58 -4.56 -13.40 0.45
C ILE A 58 -3.16 -14.04 0.51
N PRO A 59 -3.02 -15.23 1.10
CA PRO A 59 -1.73 -15.90 1.29
C PRO A 59 -0.94 -16.11 0.01
N ARG A 60 -1.59 -16.26 -1.14
CA ARG A 60 -0.95 -16.36 -2.45
C ARG A 60 -0.11 -15.14 -2.82
N PHE A 61 -0.48 -13.95 -2.33
CA PHE A 61 0.25 -12.71 -2.62
C PHE A 61 1.47 -12.52 -1.71
N GLY A 62 1.60 -13.35 -0.69
CA GLY A 62 2.69 -13.37 0.28
C GLY A 62 2.17 -13.64 1.69
N GLY A 63 2.99 -14.30 2.51
CA GLY A 63 2.58 -14.68 3.88
C GLY A 63 2.29 -13.49 4.81
N GLN A 64 2.70 -12.28 4.44
CA GLN A 64 2.45 -11.04 5.18
C GLN A 64 1.52 -10.09 4.44
N TRP A 65 0.87 -10.55 3.38
CA TRP A 65 -0.01 -9.70 2.61
C TRP A 65 -1.34 -9.49 3.36
N GLU A 66 -1.55 -8.29 3.80
CA GLU A 66 -2.73 -7.79 4.46
C GLU A 66 -3.09 -6.42 3.90
N ARG A 67 -4.37 -6.17 3.63
CA ARG A 67 -4.84 -4.86 3.18
C ARG A 67 -6.13 -4.48 3.90
N ASN A 68 -6.23 -3.20 4.25
CA ASN A 68 -7.48 -2.63 4.73
C ASN A 68 -8.51 -2.58 3.62
N LEU A 69 -9.75 -2.82 3.99
CA LEU A 69 -10.92 -2.63 3.14
C LEU A 69 -11.81 -1.58 3.80
N VAL A 70 -11.99 -0.46 3.13
CA VAL A 70 -12.83 0.64 3.58
C VAL A 70 -14.08 0.74 2.72
N GLU A 71 -15.09 1.47 3.20
CA GLU A 71 -16.29 1.77 2.44
C GLU A 71 -16.00 2.78 1.34
N GLY A 72 -16.50 2.52 0.10
CA GLY A 72 -16.32 3.39 -1.07
C GLY A 72 -15.15 3.00 -1.97
N THR A 73 -15.34 3.22 -3.27
CA THR A 73 -14.36 2.88 -4.33
C THR A 73 -13.80 4.08 -5.06
N ASP A 74 -14.04 5.31 -4.56
CA ASP A 74 -13.45 6.50 -5.16
C ASP A 74 -11.91 6.52 -5.00
N LEU A 75 -11.25 7.35 -5.82
CA LEU A 75 -9.79 7.43 -5.83
C LEU A 75 -9.19 7.86 -4.47
N THR A 76 -9.93 8.63 -3.66
CA THR A 76 -9.45 9.02 -2.34
C THR A 76 -9.30 7.80 -1.44
N GLN A 77 -10.31 6.91 -1.46
CA GLN A 77 -10.29 5.68 -0.68
C GLN A 77 -9.23 4.70 -1.19
N LEU A 78 -9.21 4.44 -2.49
CA LEU A 78 -8.28 3.49 -3.10
C LEU A 78 -6.81 3.94 -2.95
N ASN A 79 -6.54 5.24 -3.07
CA ASN A 79 -5.17 5.78 -2.96
C ASN A 79 -4.62 5.74 -1.54
N LYS A 80 -5.48 5.92 -0.52
CA LYS A 80 -5.09 6.00 0.88
C LYS A 80 -5.19 4.67 1.62
N HIS A 81 -6.26 3.92 1.38
CA HIS A 81 -6.64 2.82 2.25
C HIS A 81 -6.43 1.43 1.63
N GLY A 82 -6.11 1.36 0.35
CA GLY A 82 -5.75 0.13 -0.34
C GLY A 82 -6.90 -0.53 -1.08
N LEU A 83 -7.92 -1.03 -0.38
CA LEU A 83 -9.10 -1.64 -0.99
C LEU A 83 -10.35 -0.87 -0.62
N GLY A 84 -11.29 -0.77 -1.56
CA GLY A 84 -12.56 -0.08 -1.39
C GLY A 84 -13.74 -0.99 -1.71
N HIS A 85 -14.73 -1.04 -0.81
CA HIS A 85 -15.97 -1.78 -0.99
C HIS A 85 -16.93 -1.03 -1.92
N TYR A 86 -17.58 -1.74 -2.82
CA TYR A 86 -18.67 -1.19 -3.61
C TYR A 86 -19.92 -1.04 -2.73
N THR A 87 -20.31 0.19 -2.46
CA THR A 87 -21.39 0.55 -1.51
C THR A 87 -22.73 -0.14 -1.78
N ASP A 88 -23.01 -0.44 -3.05
CA ASP A 88 -24.23 -1.13 -3.48
C ASP A 88 -24.09 -2.66 -3.47
N SER A 89 -22.94 -3.20 -3.10
CA SER A 89 -22.73 -4.64 -3.01
C SER A 89 -23.02 -5.17 -1.58
N GLN A 90 -23.07 -6.49 -1.43
CA GLN A 90 -23.31 -7.11 -0.13
C GLN A 90 -22.11 -6.99 0.80
N MET A 91 -22.35 -7.05 2.10
CA MET A 91 -21.31 -7.15 3.12
C MET A 91 -20.78 -8.59 3.23
N PRO A 92 -19.57 -8.80 3.83
CA PRO A 92 -18.99 -10.13 3.96
C PRO A 92 -19.96 -11.15 4.58
N GLY A 93 -20.07 -12.31 3.98
CA GLY A 93 -20.92 -13.41 4.46
C GLY A 93 -22.39 -13.33 4.09
N GLN A 94 -22.88 -12.24 3.51
CA GLN A 94 -24.26 -12.14 3.04
C GLN A 94 -24.50 -12.96 1.76
N ILE A 95 -25.74 -13.39 1.55
CA ILE A 95 -26.15 -13.98 0.27
C ILE A 95 -26.10 -12.88 -0.79
N GLY A 96 -25.41 -13.15 -1.88
CA GLY A 96 -25.12 -12.20 -2.95
C GLY A 96 -23.64 -12.08 -3.18
N ASN A 97 -23.21 -10.92 -3.64
CA ASN A 97 -21.84 -10.67 -4.06
C ASN A 97 -21.21 -9.54 -3.23
N PHE A 98 -20.27 -9.89 -2.39
CA PHE A 98 -19.43 -8.94 -1.70
C PHE A 98 -18.32 -8.49 -2.65
N ALA A 99 -18.35 -7.24 -3.09
CA ALA A 99 -17.47 -6.75 -4.12
C ALA A 99 -16.56 -5.60 -3.62
N PHE A 100 -15.30 -5.62 -4.03
CA PHE A 100 -14.36 -4.54 -3.74
C PHE A 100 -13.36 -4.32 -4.86
N ALA A 101 -12.80 -3.12 -4.89
CA ALA A 101 -11.82 -2.66 -5.86
C ALA A 101 -10.46 -2.40 -5.21
N GLY A 102 -9.40 -2.44 -6.01
CA GLY A 102 -8.07 -2.03 -5.61
C GLY A 102 -7.17 -1.77 -6.80
N HIS A 103 -6.13 -0.96 -6.59
CA HIS A 103 -5.16 -0.67 -7.64
C HIS A 103 -4.35 -1.89 -8.04
N ARG A 104 -4.15 -2.07 -9.35
CA ARG A 104 -3.23 -3.08 -9.88
C ARG A 104 -1.79 -2.59 -9.92
N ASN A 105 -1.60 -1.29 -10.04
CA ASN A 105 -0.31 -0.62 -10.12
C ASN A 105 -0.36 0.71 -9.34
N GLY A 106 0.75 1.09 -8.71
CA GLY A 106 0.79 2.26 -7.82
C GLY A 106 0.15 2.02 -6.43
N TYR A 107 0.31 2.96 -5.52
CA TYR A 107 -0.28 2.95 -4.16
C TYR A 107 -0.15 1.62 -3.39
N GLY A 108 1.03 0.97 -3.50
CA GLY A 108 1.28 -0.32 -2.88
C GLY A 108 0.72 -1.52 -3.65
N GLN A 109 0.09 -1.31 -4.80
CA GLN A 109 -0.41 -2.36 -5.70
C GLN A 109 -1.23 -3.44 -4.98
N PRO A 110 -2.29 -3.07 -4.25
CA PRO A 110 -3.01 -4.02 -3.41
C PRO A 110 -3.52 -5.24 -4.19
N LEU A 111 -3.91 -5.09 -5.45
CA LEU A 111 -4.32 -6.17 -6.33
C LEU A 111 -3.33 -6.39 -7.50
N GLY A 112 -2.05 -6.08 -7.27
CA GLY A 112 -0.99 -6.22 -8.27
C GLY A 112 -0.77 -7.64 -8.76
N ASP A 113 -1.04 -8.63 -7.94
CA ASP A 113 -0.70 -10.04 -8.15
C ASP A 113 -1.92 -10.95 -8.39
N VAL A 114 -3.07 -10.38 -8.78
CA VAL A 114 -4.30 -11.16 -9.05
C VAL A 114 -4.12 -12.23 -10.12
N ASP A 115 -3.17 -12.04 -11.04
CA ASP A 115 -2.79 -13.00 -12.06
C ASP A 115 -2.06 -14.25 -11.51
N LYS A 116 -1.63 -14.23 -10.25
CA LYS A 116 -1.01 -15.37 -9.57
C LYS A 116 -2.02 -16.30 -8.88
N LEU A 117 -3.28 -15.85 -8.73
CA LEU A 117 -4.32 -16.64 -8.07
C LEU A 117 -4.60 -17.93 -8.85
N GLN A 118 -4.78 -19.01 -8.09
CA GLN A 118 -5.14 -20.33 -8.57
C GLN A 118 -6.47 -20.78 -7.94
N GLU A 119 -7.24 -21.58 -8.67
CA GLU A 119 -8.49 -22.14 -8.14
C GLU A 119 -8.26 -22.81 -6.78
N GLY A 120 -9.12 -22.50 -5.82
CA GLY A 120 -9.02 -22.97 -4.44
C GLY A 120 -8.16 -22.09 -3.52
N ASP A 121 -7.46 -21.06 -4.02
CA ASP A 121 -6.70 -20.17 -3.16
C ASP A 121 -7.62 -19.40 -2.19
N PRO A 122 -7.26 -19.30 -0.90
CA PRO A 122 -8.09 -18.64 0.09
C PRO A 122 -8.00 -17.11 -0.05
N ILE A 123 -9.15 -16.47 0.02
CA ILE A 123 -9.34 -15.03 0.19
C ILE A 123 -10.09 -14.86 1.51
N ILE A 124 -9.44 -14.26 2.50
CA ILE A 124 -9.91 -14.25 3.88
C ILE A 124 -10.25 -12.82 4.25
N ILE A 125 -11.47 -12.60 4.68
CA ILE A 125 -12.00 -11.32 5.11
C ILE A 125 -12.14 -11.34 6.62
N ARG A 126 -11.47 -10.43 7.32
CA ARG A 126 -11.60 -10.23 8.75
C ARG A 126 -12.40 -8.97 9.02
N THR A 127 -13.48 -9.12 9.77
CA THR A 127 -14.21 -8.00 10.39
C THR A 127 -13.84 -7.90 11.88
N GLN A 128 -14.49 -7.05 12.63
CA GLN A 128 -14.22 -6.92 14.07
C GLN A 128 -14.28 -8.26 14.81
N ASP A 129 -15.33 -9.05 14.58
CA ASP A 129 -15.64 -10.23 15.38
C ASP A 129 -15.56 -11.56 14.61
N TYR A 130 -15.50 -11.52 13.28
CA TYR A 130 -15.63 -12.70 12.44
C TYR A 130 -14.61 -12.74 11.30
N TRP A 131 -14.26 -13.97 10.94
CA TRP A 131 -13.53 -14.33 9.73
C TRP A 131 -14.51 -14.90 8.73
N TYR A 132 -14.38 -14.53 7.46
CA TYR A 132 -15.10 -15.08 6.33
C TYR A 132 -14.08 -15.59 5.33
N VAL A 133 -14.11 -16.89 5.05
CA VAL A 133 -13.17 -17.53 4.13
C VAL A 133 -13.87 -17.85 2.83
N TYR A 134 -13.33 -17.32 1.75
CA TYR A 134 -13.75 -17.58 0.38
C TYR A 134 -12.63 -18.30 -0.33
N HIS A 135 -12.97 -19.12 -1.33
CA HIS A 135 -12.01 -19.76 -2.21
C HIS A 135 -12.14 -19.21 -3.63
N TYR A 136 -11.03 -18.78 -4.19
CA TYR A 136 -10.97 -18.28 -5.55
C TYR A 136 -11.43 -19.35 -6.54
N THR A 137 -12.23 -18.94 -7.53
CA THR A 137 -12.82 -19.85 -8.53
C THR A 137 -12.32 -19.55 -9.94
N SER A 138 -12.41 -18.29 -10.36
CA SER A 138 -12.12 -17.90 -11.75
C SER A 138 -11.88 -16.41 -11.91
N TYR A 139 -11.49 -16.00 -13.12
CA TYR A 139 -11.43 -14.59 -13.49
C TYR A 139 -12.06 -14.34 -14.86
N LYS A 140 -12.35 -13.07 -15.13
CA LYS A 140 -12.72 -12.54 -16.43
C LYS A 140 -12.00 -11.22 -16.68
N ILE A 141 -11.72 -10.93 -17.95
CA ILE A 141 -11.27 -9.60 -18.38
C ILE A 141 -12.45 -8.99 -19.15
N VAL A 142 -12.89 -7.82 -18.69
CA VAL A 142 -14.08 -7.14 -19.20
C VAL A 142 -13.79 -5.68 -19.55
N LEU A 143 -14.66 -5.05 -20.32
CA LEU A 143 -14.62 -3.60 -20.52
C LEU A 143 -15.06 -2.87 -19.25
N PRO A 144 -14.58 -1.64 -18.98
CA PRO A 144 -14.99 -0.84 -17.82
C PRO A 144 -16.49 -0.56 -17.75
N THR A 145 -17.19 -0.63 -18.88
CA THR A 145 -18.65 -0.42 -18.98
C THR A 145 -19.48 -1.62 -18.55
N GLN A 146 -18.85 -2.77 -18.33
CA GLN A 146 -19.54 -4.02 -17.92
C GLN A 146 -19.65 -4.08 -16.41
N THR A 147 -20.53 -3.27 -15.83
CA THR A 147 -20.71 -3.13 -14.37
C THR A 147 -21.49 -4.27 -13.73
N GLU A 148 -22.17 -5.11 -14.51
CA GLU A 148 -22.89 -6.28 -14.04
C GLU A 148 -22.01 -7.32 -13.32
N VAL A 149 -20.70 -7.24 -13.49
CA VAL A 149 -19.73 -8.12 -12.83
C VAL A 149 -19.72 -7.98 -11.30
N VAL A 150 -20.18 -6.83 -10.78
CA VAL A 150 -20.33 -6.60 -9.33
C VAL A 150 -21.78 -6.69 -8.85
N ALA A 151 -22.71 -7.07 -9.72
CA ALA A 151 -24.11 -7.27 -9.32
C ALA A 151 -24.24 -8.33 -8.21
N ALA A 152 -25.36 -8.31 -7.47
CA ALA A 152 -25.65 -9.27 -6.40
C ALA A 152 -25.57 -10.74 -6.87
N ASN A 153 -25.88 -10.99 -8.15
CA ASN A 153 -25.68 -12.28 -8.81
C ASN A 153 -24.88 -12.06 -10.11
N PRO A 154 -23.55 -12.09 -10.08
CA PRO A 154 -22.72 -11.83 -11.25
C PRO A 154 -22.76 -12.96 -12.30
N GLU A 155 -23.21 -14.16 -11.90
CA GLU A 155 -23.40 -15.28 -12.83
C GLU A 155 -24.65 -15.11 -13.69
N ASN A 156 -25.72 -14.50 -13.11
CA ASN A 156 -26.96 -14.22 -13.80
C ASN A 156 -27.53 -12.86 -13.33
N PRO A 157 -27.03 -11.75 -13.86
CA PRO A 157 -27.42 -10.41 -13.46
C PRO A 157 -28.94 -10.20 -13.62
N GLY A 158 -29.57 -9.67 -12.56
CA GLY A 158 -31.03 -9.47 -12.49
C GLY A 158 -31.81 -10.63 -11.85
N ALA A 159 -31.21 -11.81 -11.67
CA ALA A 159 -31.79 -12.88 -10.87
C ALA A 159 -31.43 -12.70 -9.39
N ALA A 160 -32.31 -13.18 -8.50
CA ALA A 160 -32.06 -13.22 -7.07
C ALA A 160 -30.79 -14.05 -6.77
N PRO A 161 -29.88 -13.58 -5.92
CA PRO A 161 -28.70 -14.34 -5.55
C PRO A 161 -29.07 -15.53 -4.64
N THR A 162 -28.39 -16.64 -4.85
CA THR A 162 -28.55 -17.86 -4.04
C THR A 162 -27.26 -18.31 -3.38
N LYS A 163 -26.12 -17.76 -3.84
CA LYS A 163 -24.78 -18.05 -3.31
C LYS A 163 -24.25 -16.86 -2.53
N ARG A 164 -23.21 -17.09 -1.77
CA ARG A 164 -22.36 -16.05 -1.17
C ARG A 164 -21.08 -15.97 -1.97
N MET A 165 -20.94 -14.92 -2.73
CA MET A 165 -19.81 -14.70 -3.64
C MET A 165 -18.96 -13.52 -3.17
N LEU A 166 -17.71 -13.51 -3.64
CA LEU A 166 -16.80 -12.39 -3.51
C LEU A 166 -16.27 -12.04 -4.89
N THR A 167 -16.23 -10.73 -5.19
CA THR A 167 -15.66 -10.20 -6.43
C THR A 167 -14.59 -9.16 -6.11
N MET A 168 -13.39 -9.34 -6.68
CA MET A 168 -12.34 -8.33 -6.68
C MET A 168 -12.21 -7.74 -8.07
N THR A 169 -12.13 -6.41 -8.15
CA THR A 169 -11.95 -5.71 -9.43
C THR A 169 -10.65 -4.92 -9.41
N THR A 170 -9.93 -4.95 -10.53
CA THR A 170 -8.73 -4.15 -10.72
C THR A 170 -8.50 -3.82 -12.19
N CYS A 171 -7.56 -2.95 -12.47
CA CYS A 171 -7.24 -2.51 -13.83
C CYS A 171 -6.50 -3.58 -14.64
N GLU A 172 -6.70 -3.57 -15.97
CA GLU A 172 -5.97 -4.36 -16.94
C GLU A 172 -5.70 -3.51 -18.19
N PRO A 173 -4.48 -3.52 -18.77
CA PRO A 173 -3.25 -4.17 -18.34
C PRO A 173 -2.56 -3.50 -17.13
N LYS A 174 -1.66 -4.23 -16.47
CA LYS A 174 -1.00 -3.81 -15.22
C LYS A 174 -0.09 -2.60 -15.35
N TYR A 175 0.67 -2.47 -16.44
CA TYR A 175 1.76 -1.50 -16.59
C TYR A 175 1.56 -0.50 -17.74
N SER A 176 0.38 -0.43 -18.32
CA SER A 176 0.02 0.54 -19.35
C SER A 176 -1.34 1.15 -19.05
N THR A 177 -1.79 2.10 -19.87
CA THR A 177 -3.13 2.68 -19.78
C THR A 177 -4.19 1.59 -19.66
N PRO A 178 -5.00 1.58 -18.60
CA PRO A 178 -6.00 0.54 -18.38
C PRO A 178 -7.11 0.65 -19.41
N THR A 179 -7.29 -0.37 -20.20
CA THR A 179 -8.37 -0.46 -21.20
C THR A 179 -9.48 -1.41 -20.77
N HIS A 180 -9.19 -2.30 -19.85
CA HIS A 180 -10.07 -3.34 -19.33
C HIS A 180 -10.04 -3.39 -17.79
N ARG A 181 -10.87 -4.28 -17.25
CA ARG A 181 -10.87 -4.64 -15.83
C ARG A 181 -10.62 -6.13 -15.69
N TRP A 182 -9.73 -6.48 -14.76
CA TRP A 182 -9.56 -7.85 -14.29
C TRP A 182 -10.52 -8.08 -13.14
N ILE A 183 -11.39 -9.05 -13.30
CA ILE A 183 -12.41 -9.43 -12.33
C ILE A 183 -12.08 -10.81 -11.80
N SER A 184 -11.89 -10.95 -10.51
CA SER A 184 -11.63 -12.21 -9.83
C SER A 184 -12.83 -12.60 -9.00
N TYR A 185 -13.28 -13.84 -9.12
CA TYR A 185 -14.42 -14.39 -8.39
C TYR A 185 -13.98 -15.43 -7.36
N ALA A 186 -14.67 -15.44 -6.23
CA ALA A 186 -14.52 -16.46 -5.20
C ALA A 186 -15.86 -16.83 -4.58
N GLU A 187 -15.97 -18.05 -4.10
CA GLU A 187 -17.17 -18.57 -3.41
C GLU A 187 -16.90 -18.74 -1.92
N PHE A 188 -17.90 -18.45 -1.10
CA PHE A 188 -17.84 -18.59 0.35
C PHE A 188 -17.68 -20.05 0.75
N SER A 189 -16.79 -20.30 1.71
CA SER A 189 -16.53 -21.65 2.23
C SER A 189 -17.01 -21.82 3.67
N TYR A 190 -16.54 -20.95 4.57
CA TYR A 190 -16.91 -21.02 5.98
C TYR A 190 -16.66 -19.69 6.69
N TRP A 191 -17.13 -19.56 7.91
CA TRP A 191 -16.84 -18.47 8.80
C TRP A 191 -16.28 -18.95 10.14
N ALA A 192 -15.63 -18.07 10.89
CA ALA A 192 -15.13 -18.37 12.22
C ALA A 192 -15.19 -17.13 13.12
N LYS A 193 -15.14 -17.30 14.44
CA LYS A 193 -15.04 -16.18 15.37
C LYS A 193 -13.58 -15.75 15.53
N VAL A 194 -13.33 -14.45 15.52
CA VAL A 194 -11.99 -13.88 15.81
C VAL A 194 -11.56 -14.24 17.24
N ALA A 195 -12.48 -14.28 18.18
CA ALA A 195 -12.21 -14.65 19.59
C ALA A 195 -11.69 -16.10 19.75
N ASP A 196 -11.96 -16.99 18.81
CA ASP A 196 -11.53 -18.39 18.83
C ASP A 196 -10.14 -18.59 18.20
N GLY A 197 -9.57 -17.57 17.58
CA GLY A 197 -8.26 -17.61 16.92
C GLY A 197 -8.28 -17.19 15.47
N ILE A 198 -7.44 -17.82 14.64
CA ILE A 198 -7.26 -17.51 13.21
C ILE A 198 -7.72 -18.67 12.31
N PRO A 199 -8.14 -18.40 11.06
CA PRO A 199 -8.36 -19.43 10.05
C PRO A 199 -7.12 -20.31 9.83
N GLN A 200 -7.34 -21.57 9.50
CA GLN A 200 -6.27 -22.53 9.27
C GLN A 200 -5.34 -22.11 8.13
N GLU A 201 -5.85 -21.43 7.13
CA GLU A 201 -5.14 -20.93 5.95
C GLU A 201 -4.13 -19.81 6.30
N LEU A 202 -4.30 -19.17 7.46
CA LEU A 202 -3.36 -18.18 8.01
C LEU A 202 -2.44 -18.77 9.08
N ALA A 203 -2.61 -20.04 9.43
CA ALA A 203 -1.82 -20.69 10.45
C ALA A 203 -0.59 -21.38 9.86
N SER A 204 0.61 -21.05 10.34
CA SER A 204 1.81 -21.84 10.11
C SER A 204 2.18 -22.59 11.38
N GLN A 205 2.50 -23.90 11.25
CA GLN A 205 3.03 -24.68 12.37
C GLN A 205 4.55 -24.69 12.35
N ASN A 206 5.14 -24.38 13.48
CA ASN A 206 6.57 -24.61 13.69
C ASN A 206 6.85 -26.10 13.97
N ALA A 207 8.11 -26.50 13.85
CA ALA A 207 8.57 -27.86 14.17
C ALA A 207 8.17 -28.34 15.59
N ASN A 208 7.86 -27.43 16.50
CA ASN A 208 7.44 -27.70 17.88
C ASN A 208 5.91 -27.74 18.05
N GLY A 209 5.13 -27.73 16.96
CA GLY A 209 3.66 -27.76 17.02
C GLY A 209 3.01 -26.44 17.43
N THR A 210 3.77 -25.37 17.66
CA THR A 210 3.22 -24.06 18.00
C THR A 210 2.65 -23.39 16.75
N VAL A 211 1.40 -22.97 16.81
CA VAL A 211 0.74 -22.22 15.74
C VAL A 211 1.24 -20.78 15.74
N LYS A 212 1.70 -20.31 14.60
CA LYS A 212 2.04 -18.92 14.37
C LYS A 212 1.10 -18.34 13.32
N PHE A 213 0.75 -17.09 13.50
CA PHE A 213 0.09 -16.31 12.47
C PHE A 213 1.12 -15.92 11.39
N VAL A 214 0.84 -16.25 10.14
CA VAL A 214 1.75 -15.99 9.02
C VAL A 214 1.95 -14.49 8.79
N ASN A 215 0.99 -13.69 9.25
CA ASN A 215 0.94 -12.23 9.09
C ASN A 215 1.61 -11.47 10.25
N ASN A 216 2.72 -11.96 10.76
CA ASN A 216 3.48 -11.25 11.80
C ASN A 216 4.10 -9.99 11.18
N GLU A 217 3.40 -8.86 11.34
CA GLU A 217 3.84 -7.55 10.82
C GLU A 217 5.22 -7.19 11.38
N GLN A 218 6.25 -7.39 10.56
CA GLN A 218 7.44 -6.56 10.68
C GLN A 218 7.14 -5.26 9.93
N SER A 219 6.60 -4.27 10.64
CA SER A 219 6.52 -2.93 10.09
C SER A 219 7.92 -2.50 9.66
N SER A 220 8.11 -2.29 8.37
CA SER A 220 9.35 -1.71 7.86
C SER A 220 9.55 -0.35 8.55
N PHE A 221 10.78 -0.02 8.97
CA PHE A 221 11.09 1.33 9.46
C PHE A 221 10.57 2.42 8.50
N LEU A 222 10.55 2.11 7.20
CA LEU A 222 10.04 3.02 6.16
C LEU A 222 8.53 3.24 6.25
N SER A 223 7.75 2.23 6.64
CA SER A 223 6.29 2.37 6.80
C SER A 223 5.90 3.18 8.04
N SER A 224 6.83 3.44 8.95
CA SER A 224 6.60 4.36 10.09
C SER A 224 6.85 5.84 9.74
N ILE A 225 7.27 6.14 8.51
CA ILE A 225 7.55 7.50 8.05
C ILE A 225 6.33 8.02 7.27
N ASP A 226 5.53 8.86 7.91
CA ASP A 226 4.38 9.54 7.28
C ASP A 226 4.82 10.53 6.19
N THR A 227 5.85 11.35 6.46
CA THR A 227 6.30 12.40 5.56
C THR A 227 7.81 12.57 5.62
N LEU A 228 8.43 12.90 4.48
CA LEU A 228 9.85 13.23 4.40
C LEU A 228 10.15 14.68 4.79
N LYS A 229 9.12 15.52 5.03
CA LYS A 229 9.31 16.95 5.37
C LYS A 229 10.26 17.20 6.55
N PRO A 230 10.12 16.51 7.72
CA PRO A 230 11.07 16.72 8.84
C PRO A 230 12.51 16.39 8.46
N TRP A 231 12.72 15.35 7.66
CA TRP A 231 14.05 14.93 7.20
C TRP A 231 14.66 15.93 6.21
N ILE A 232 13.83 16.49 5.30
CA ILE A 232 14.25 17.53 4.35
C ILE A 232 14.67 18.80 5.11
N PHE A 233 13.80 19.29 6.00
CA PHE A 233 14.09 20.49 6.78
C PHE A 233 15.27 20.28 7.75
N GLY A 234 15.39 19.10 8.37
CA GLY A 234 16.54 18.74 9.19
C GLY A 234 17.85 18.73 8.43
N ALA A 235 17.88 18.15 7.23
CA ALA A 235 19.04 18.14 6.36
C ALA A 235 19.44 19.55 5.90
N LEU A 236 18.47 20.39 5.54
CA LEU A 236 18.72 21.80 5.17
C LEU A 236 19.21 22.62 6.34
N ALA A 237 18.65 22.44 7.54
CA ALA A 237 19.14 23.13 8.75
C ALA A 237 20.56 22.70 9.09
N ALA A 238 20.86 21.39 9.05
CA ALA A 238 22.22 20.88 9.24
C ALA A 238 23.17 21.44 8.18
N TYR A 239 22.76 21.49 6.92
CA TYR A 239 23.53 22.10 5.84
C TYR A 239 23.88 23.56 6.16
N VAL A 240 22.90 24.40 6.54
CA VAL A 240 23.13 25.82 6.84
C VAL A 240 24.08 25.99 8.02
N ILE A 241 23.89 25.23 9.10
CA ILE A 241 24.75 25.28 10.29
C ILE A 241 26.21 24.93 9.94
N ILE A 242 26.39 23.78 9.26
CA ILE A 242 27.72 23.31 8.87
C ILE A 242 28.37 24.27 7.85
N PHE A 243 27.59 24.79 6.88
CA PHE A 243 28.04 25.73 5.89
C PHE A 243 28.61 27.03 6.54
N ILE A 244 27.82 27.63 7.45
CA ILE A 244 28.23 28.84 8.16
C ILE A 244 29.49 28.58 9.02
N SER A 245 29.48 27.48 9.79
CA SER A 245 30.58 27.06 10.63
C SER A 245 31.88 26.87 9.82
N ALA A 246 31.76 26.17 8.67
CA ALA A 246 32.89 25.93 7.78
C ALA A 246 33.37 27.20 7.08
N ALA A 247 32.45 28.09 6.71
CA ALA A 247 32.80 29.40 6.12
C ALA A 247 33.57 30.31 7.09
N VAL A 248 33.23 30.26 8.38
CA VAL A 248 33.93 30.97 9.42
C VAL A 248 35.30 30.34 9.74
N ALA A 249 35.33 28.99 9.95
CA ALA A 249 36.54 28.30 10.38
C ALA A 249 37.59 28.14 9.28
N TRP A 250 37.21 27.80 8.06
CA TRP A 250 38.14 27.45 6.98
C TRP A 250 38.00 28.32 5.73
N ARG A 251 36.91 29.08 5.58
CA ARG A 251 36.62 29.85 4.36
C ARG A 251 36.60 28.94 3.11
N TRP A 252 37.20 29.39 2.02
CA TRP A 252 37.29 28.69 0.71
C TRP A 252 38.79 28.50 0.32
N PRO A 253 39.50 27.51 0.92
CA PRO A 253 40.93 27.35 0.68
C PRO A 253 41.26 27.11 -0.81
N TYR A 254 40.46 26.34 -1.52
CA TYR A 254 40.65 26.12 -2.96
C TYR A 254 40.56 27.41 -3.78
N LEU A 255 39.55 28.25 -3.54
CA LEU A 255 39.40 29.53 -4.25
C LEU A 255 40.51 30.51 -3.89
N ALA A 256 40.96 30.49 -2.64
CA ALA A 256 42.09 31.30 -2.19
C ALA A 256 43.38 30.89 -2.93
N ASP A 257 43.65 29.59 -3.08
CA ASP A 257 44.82 29.07 -3.79
C ASP A 257 44.80 29.40 -5.29
N VAL A 258 43.61 29.29 -5.93
CA VAL A 258 43.44 29.68 -7.34
C VAL A 258 43.63 31.17 -7.53
N ARG A 259 43.08 32.03 -6.64
CA ARG A 259 43.29 33.50 -6.68
C ARG A 259 44.71 33.91 -6.43
N ALA A 260 45.42 33.19 -5.57
CA ALA A 260 46.82 33.43 -5.28
C ALA A 260 47.80 32.84 -6.33
N GLY A 261 47.30 32.24 -7.40
CA GLY A 261 48.09 31.60 -8.45
C GLY A 261 48.81 30.31 -8.03
N ARG A 262 48.58 29.82 -6.81
CA ARG A 262 49.17 28.56 -6.31
C ARG A 262 48.57 27.30 -6.92
N ARG A 263 47.38 27.42 -7.54
CA ARG A 263 46.67 26.31 -8.15
C ARG A 263 46.00 26.71 -9.46
N LYS A 264 46.11 25.85 -10.49
CA LYS A 264 45.40 26.06 -11.75
C LYS A 264 43.89 25.90 -11.53
N LYS A 265 43.09 26.73 -12.23
CA LYS A 265 41.62 26.56 -12.27
C LYS A 265 41.31 25.22 -12.90
N ALA A 266 40.55 24.37 -12.22
CA ALA A 266 40.14 23.08 -12.75
C ALA A 266 39.12 23.27 -13.87
N ASP A 267 39.05 22.29 -14.81
CA ASP A 267 38.09 22.28 -15.86
C ASP A 267 36.66 22.22 -15.30
N PHE A 268 35.70 22.67 -16.10
CA PHE A 268 34.30 22.69 -15.69
C PHE A 268 33.76 21.25 -15.56
N SER A 269 33.24 20.94 -14.40
CA SER A 269 32.38 19.81 -14.18
C SER A 269 31.30 20.19 -13.16
N LEU A 270 30.04 19.73 -13.35
CA LEU A 270 28.93 20.04 -12.45
C LEU A 270 29.24 19.60 -11.02
N TYR A 271 29.67 18.37 -10.84
CA TYR A 271 30.03 17.80 -9.53
C TYR A 271 31.19 18.55 -8.91
N GLY A 272 32.29 18.76 -9.66
CA GLY A 272 33.46 19.50 -9.18
C GLY A 272 33.14 20.96 -8.82
N SER A 273 32.23 21.59 -9.53
CA SER A 273 31.77 22.96 -9.23
C SER A 273 30.95 22.99 -7.95
N LEU A 274 29.99 22.04 -7.75
CA LEU A 274 29.24 21.94 -6.53
C LEU A 274 30.13 21.77 -5.29
N VAL A 275 31.10 20.86 -5.35
CA VAL A 275 32.04 20.63 -4.24
C VAL A 275 32.96 21.86 -4.01
N ARG A 276 33.38 22.55 -5.07
CA ARG A 276 34.27 23.71 -4.96
C ARG A 276 33.59 24.97 -4.43
N LEU A 277 32.30 25.11 -4.63
CA LEU A 277 31.49 26.19 -4.07
C LEU A 277 31.27 26.07 -2.57
N GLN A 278 31.44 24.87 -2.01
CA GLN A 278 31.27 24.64 -0.56
C GLN A 278 32.50 25.15 0.21
N PRO A 279 32.31 25.76 1.40
CA PRO A 279 33.41 26.17 2.27
C PRO A 279 34.06 24.97 2.98
N GLY A 280 35.26 25.17 3.53
CA GLY A 280 35.90 24.19 4.38
C GLY A 280 36.80 23.19 3.65
N VAL A 281 37.25 22.18 4.40
CA VAL A 281 38.12 21.10 3.93
C VAL A 281 37.31 20.05 3.15
N LEU A 282 37.99 19.20 2.37
CA LEU A 282 37.33 18.25 1.46
C LEU A 282 36.25 17.39 2.11
N PRO A 283 36.45 16.77 3.29
CA PRO A 283 35.38 15.96 3.92
C PRO A 283 34.13 16.78 4.24
N ILE A 284 34.28 18.00 4.73
CA ILE A 284 33.16 18.91 5.03
C ILE A 284 32.41 19.29 3.76
N ARG A 285 33.12 19.59 2.68
CA ARG A 285 32.49 19.89 1.38
C ARG A 285 31.68 18.70 0.83
N LEU A 286 32.22 17.49 0.96
CA LEU A 286 31.50 16.27 0.55
C LEU A 286 30.24 16.08 1.38
N LEU A 287 30.33 16.28 2.70
CA LEU A 287 29.16 16.21 3.59
C LEU A 287 28.09 17.23 3.22
N LEU A 288 28.48 18.48 2.94
CA LEU A 288 27.56 19.54 2.52
C LEU A 288 26.85 19.18 1.20
N VAL A 289 27.60 18.65 0.22
CA VAL A 289 27.01 18.18 -1.04
C VAL A 289 26.07 17.01 -0.82
N LEU A 290 26.42 16.04 0.03
CA LEU A 290 25.56 14.90 0.36
C LEU A 290 24.23 15.34 1.01
N LEU A 291 24.27 16.32 1.93
CA LEU A 291 23.05 16.88 2.54
C LEU A 291 22.16 17.55 1.51
N LEU A 292 22.72 18.30 0.55
CA LEU A 292 21.94 18.91 -0.53
C LEU A 292 21.35 17.85 -1.47
N VAL A 293 22.13 16.84 -1.85
CA VAL A 293 21.65 15.76 -2.72
C VAL A 293 20.53 14.97 -2.03
N PHE A 294 20.69 14.67 -0.73
CA PHE A 294 19.65 14.02 0.05
C PHE A 294 18.38 14.87 0.12
N ALA A 295 18.49 16.17 0.46
CA ALA A 295 17.34 17.06 0.52
C ALA A 295 16.65 17.20 -0.84
N ALA A 296 17.41 17.29 -1.93
CA ALA A 296 16.84 17.36 -3.28
C ALA A 296 16.13 16.06 -3.68
N ALA A 297 16.75 14.91 -3.44
CA ALA A 297 16.15 13.62 -3.73
C ALA A 297 14.86 13.41 -2.90
N ALA A 298 14.91 13.66 -1.58
CA ALA A 298 13.74 13.58 -0.71
C ALA A 298 12.61 14.53 -1.14
N SER A 299 12.94 15.75 -1.59
CA SER A 299 11.97 16.71 -2.14
C SER A 299 11.33 16.21 -3.44
N CYS A 300 12.09 15.52 -4.29
CA CYS A 300 11.53 14.90 -5.49
C CYS A 300 10.49 13.83 -5.12
N PHE A 301 10.76 13.00 -4.11
CA PHE A 301 9.80 11.99 -3.66
C PHE A 301 8.58 12.59 -2.94
N GLU A 302 8.77 13.63 -2.12
CA GLU A 302 7.70 14.23 -1.35
C GLU A 302 6.74 15.07 -2.20
N TRP A 303 7.26 15.83 -3.18
CA TRP A 303 6.46 16.80 -3.93
C TRP A 303 6.49 16.61 -5.45
N LEU A 304 7.69 16.47 -6.05
CA LEU A 304 7.81 16.50 -7.50
C LEU A 304 7.17 15.28 -8.18
N PHE A 305 7.47 14.09 -7.71
CA PHE A 305 6.95 12.86 -8.33
C PHE A 305 5.43 12.69 -8.12
N PRO A 306 4.85 12.94 -6.92
CA PRO A 306 3.40 12.95 -6.75
C PRO A 306 2.71 14.01 -7.63
N TRP A 307 3.27 15.22 -7.66
CA TRP A 307 2.75 16.28 -8.55
C TRP A 307 2.81 15.86 -10.03
N ALA A 308 3.94 15.36 -10.50
CA ALA A 308 4.07 14.92 -11.89
C ALA A 308 3.10 13.78 -12.23
N ALA A 309 2.96 12.81 -11.33
CA ALA A 309 2.02 11.69 -11.50
C ALA A 309 0.55 12.14 -11.53
N SER A 310 0.19 13.21 -10.80
CA SER A 310 -1.17 13.75 -10.78
C SER A 310 -1.48 14.75 -11.89
N THR A 311 -0.47 15.30 -12.57
CA THR A 311 -0.65 16.41 -13.52
C THR A 311 -0.33 16.01 -14.96
N ILE A 312 0.63 15.13 -15.18
CA ILE A 312 1.06 14.73 -16.52
C ILE A 312 0.17 13.57 -17.01
N PRO A 313 -0.64 13.76 -18.09
CA PRO A 313 -1.62 12.76 -18.52
C PRO A 313 -1.04 11.36 -18.73
N MET A 314 0.11 11.26 -19.40
CA MET A 314 0.80 9.97 -19.62
C MET A 314 1.17 9.27 -18.30
N LEU A 315 1.57 10.00 -17.27
CA LEU A 315 1.91 9.43 -15.96
C LEU A 315 0.67 9.12 -15.14
N GLN A 316 -0.40 9.90 -15.28
CA GLN A 316 -1.72 9.60 -14.69
C GLN A 316 -2.23 8.25 -15.20
N GLU A 317 -2.25 8.07 -16.50
CA GLU A 317 -2.70 6.82 -17.13
C GLU A 317 -1.86 5.62 -16.70
N MET A 318 -0.52 5.75 -16.64
CA MET A 318 0.38 4.68 -16.22
C MET A 318 0.28 4.34 -14.73
N SER A 319 -0.23 5.21 -13.89
CA SER A 319 -0.36 5.02 -12.44
C SER A 319 -1.79 4.74 -11.97
N ASN A 320 -2.72 4.44 -12.89
CA ASN A 320 -4.14 4.21 -12.62
C ASN A 320 -4.82 5.40 -11.86
N TYR A 321 -4.35 6.62 -12.10
CA TYR A 321 -4.97 7.84 -11.57
C TYR A 321 -6.31 8.19 -12.24
N THR A 322 -6.64 7.55 -13.34
CA THR A 322 -7.92 7.75 -14.00
C THR A 322 -9.01 6.99 -13.26
N ALA A 323 -10.07 7.71 -12.89
CA ALA A 323 -11.26 7.13 -12.27
C ALA A 323 -11.79 5.93 -13.06
N ILE A 324 -12.26 4.96 -12.34
CA ILE A 324 -13.01 3.81 -12.86
C ILE A 324 -14.41 4.27 -13.24
#